data_425a8ea5cc32d1688bfd200a5a2e1fa0
#
_entry.id   425a8ea5cc32d1688bfd200a5a2e1fa0
#
_cell.length_a   1.000
_cell.length_b   1.000
_cell.length_c   1.000
_cell.angle_alpha   90.00
_cell.angle_beta   90.00
_cell.angle_gamma   90.00
#
_symmetry.space_group_name_H-M   'P 1'
#
loop_
_entity.id
_entity.type
_entity.pdbx_description
1 polymer ?
#
loop_
_entity_poly.entity_id
_entity_poly.type
_entity_poly.pdbx_seq_one_letter_code
_entity_poly.pdbx_strand_id
1 'polypeptide(L)'
;MYSKYVRVGVETVVEPSAGAGAFGLYVDIMLDLYPEPNVPGIIKQDFLKWDSSQYKFYLGNPPFGRNSSLAKKFFNHAAKGKGIIGFILPRTFRKSSITNSLDLNFWLLEECILNKNSFTLEGKPYAVPCVFQIWEYRVEKRTKIQLPTTHSDFSFVSKEEADFSIRRVGGNAGKINPHNNYAAASNYFIKVENDMKHAQAVFSEIQSRLQERAKDTAGNPSIGKGELILEYTQFMRENT
;
A
#
# COMPACT_ATOMS: atom_id res chain seq x y z
N MET A 1 -16.58 7.88 -1.56
CA MET A 1 -16.06 7.06 -0.43
C MET A 1 -16.01 7.88 0.86
N TYR A 2 -15.15 8.90 0.95
CA TYR A 2 -14.92 9.67 2.19
C TYR A 2 -16.20 10.28 2.80
N SER A 3 -17.07 10.85 2.01
CA SER A 3 -18.35 11.44 2.44
C SER A 3 -19.34 10.46 3.12
N LYS A 4 -19.09 9.17 3.08
CA LYS A 4 -19.86 8.18 3.85
C LYS A 4 -19.53 8.23 5.35
N TYR A 5 -18.34 8.73 5.70
CA TYR A 5 -17.79 8.70 7.05
C TYR A 5 -17.64 10.07 7.67
N VAL A 6 -17.60 11.12 6.85
CA VAL A 6 -17.38 12.52 7.27
C VAL A 6 -18.42 13.43 6.61
N ARG A 7 -19.09 14.24 7.41
CA ARG A 7 -20.07 15.23 6.92
C ARG A 7 -19.33 16.50 6.50
N VAL A 8 -18.95 16.55 5.23
CA VAL A 8 -18.32 17.74 4.63
C VAL A 8 -19.23 18.96 4.82
N GLY A 9 -18.65 20.09 5.30
CA GLY A 9 -19.39 21.31 5.64
C GLY A 9 -20.05 21.33 7.02
N VAL A 10 -19.97 20.21 7.79
CA VAL A 10 -20.41 20.14 9.19
C VAL A 10 -19.22 19.89 10.13
N GLU A 11 -18.33 19.02 9.72
CA GLU A 11 -17.11 18.64 10.45
C GLU A 11 -15.93 19.31 9.78
N THR A 12 -15.01 19.88 10.58
CA THR A 12 -13.81 20.53 10.04
C THR A 12 -12.85 19.51 9.46
N VAL A 13 -12.67 19.56 8.15
CA VAL A 13 -11.77 18.66 7.37
C VAL A 13 -10.50 19.42 7.01
N VAL A 14 -9.36 18.81 7.26
CA VAL A 14 -8.04 19.40 6.99
C VAL A 14 -7.35 18.68 5.84
N GLU A 15 -6.84 19.44 4.87
CA GLU A 15 -5.91 18.96 3.86
C GLU A 15 -4.48 19.34 4.26
N PRO A 16 -3.61 18.37 4.54
CA PRO A 16 -2.27 18.63 5.10
C PRO A 16 -1.21 19.02 4.06
N SER A 17 -1.53 18.93 2.76
CA SER A 17 -0.63 19.24 1.64
C SER A 17 -1.44 19.54 0.40
N ALA A 18 -1.95 20.76 0.33
CA ALA A 18 -2.99 21.16 -0.62
C ALA A 18 -2.49 21.27 -2.07
N GLY A 19 -1.18 21.58 -2.27
CA GLY A 19 -0.63 21.76 -3.61
C GLY A 19 -1.45 22.73 -4.46
N ALA A 20 -1.99 22.25 -5.57
CA ALA A 20 -2.87 22.98 -6.48
C ALA A 20 -4.36 23.05 -6.03
N GLY A 21 -4.70 22.65 -4.79
CA GLY A 21 -6.05 22.76 -4.22
C GLY A 21 -7.06 21.75 -4.76
N ALA A 22 -6.62 20.57 -5.18
CA ALA A 22 -7.51 19.56 -5.79
C ALA A 22 -8.66 19.10 -4.88
N PHE A 23 -8.50 19.18 -3.58
CA PHE A 23 -9.53 18.83 -2.60
C PHE A 23 -10.28 20.03 -2.02
N GLY A 24 -9.99 21.27 -2.47
CA GLY A 24 -10.51 22.52 -1.88
C GLY A 24 -12.03 22.61 -1.72
N LEU A 25 -12.82 21.90 -2.55
CA LEU A 25 -14.27 21.82 -2.41
C LEU A 25 -14.75 20.88 -1.29
N TYR A 26 -13.85 20.09 -0.70
CA TYR A 26 -14.17 19.03 0.24
C TYR A 26 -13.50 19.21 1.60
N VAL A 27 -12.75 20.30 1.78
CA VAL A 27 -11.97 20.59 2.99
C VAL A 27 -12.19 22.02 3.46
N ASP A 28 -12.04 22.26 4.76
CA ASP A 28 -12.24 23.58 5.36
C ASP A 28 -10.91 24.29 5.61
N ILE A 29 -9.84 23.54 5.84
CA ILE A 29 -8.49 24.05 6.11
C ILE A 29 -7.53 23.39 5.13
N MET A 30 -6.86 24.22 4.34
CA MET A 30 -5.80 23.80 3.41
C MET A 30 -4.45 24.26 3.93
N LEU A 31 -3.53 23.32 4.15
CA LEU A 31 -2.16 23.60 4.55
C LEU A 31 -1.21 23.21 3.42
N ASP A 32 -0.17 23.98 3.21
CA ASP A 32 0.97 23.58 2.37
C ASP A 32 2.26 24.25 2.82
N LEU A 33 3.38 23.56 2.70
CA LEU A 33 4.69 24.13 3.01
C LEU A 33 5.12 25.17 1.97
N TYR A 34 4.71 24.94 0.70
CA TYR A 34 4.99 25.81 -0.45
C TYR A 34 3.71 26.05 -1.26
N PRO A 35 2.78 26.90 -0.75
CA PRO A 35 1.51 27.16 -1.41
C PRO A 35 1.70 27.67 -2.85
N GLU A 36 0.91 27.17 -3.78
CA GLU A 36 0.88 27.73 -5.12
C GLU A 36 0.27 29.15 -5.11
N PRO A 37 0.93 30.15 -5.73
CA PRO A 37 0.52 31.55 -5.63
C PRO A 37 -0.90 31.85 -6.11
N ASN A 38 -1.40 31.03 -7.04
CA ASN A 38 -2.70 31.24 -7.68
C ASN A 38 -3.84 30.45 -7.04
N VAL A 39 -3.59 29.74 -5.93
CA VAL A 39 -4.62 28.97 -5.20
C VAL A 39 -4.94 29.69 -3.89
N PRO A 40 -6.10 30.36 -3.80
CA PRO A 40 -6.48 31.12 -2.61
C PRO A 40 -6.82 30.17 -1.43
N GLY A 41 -6.66 30.68 -0.21
CA GLY A 41 -7.10 30.02 1.01
C GLY A 41 -6.13 28.95 1.55
N ILE A 42 -4.99 28.72 0.90
CA ILE A 42 -3.97 27.80 1.41
C ILE A 42 -3.11 28.54 2.46
N ILE A 43 -3.05 27.98 3.66
CA ILE A 43 -2.21 28.47 4.75
C ILE A 43 -0.80 27.91 4.58
N LYS A 44 0.21 28.79 4.50
CA LYS A 44 1.63 28.38 4.47
C LYS A 44 2.04 27.82 5.82
N GLN A 45 2.09 26.50 5.92
CA GLN A 45 2.37 25.79 7.18
C GLN A 45 3.03 24.43 6.92
N ASP A 46 4.03 24.11 7.72
CA ASP A 46 4.56 22.74 7.79
C ASP A 46 3.59 21.88 8.63
N PHE A 47 2.86 20.99 7.97
CA PHE A 47 1.89 20.12 8.65
C PHE A 47 2.54 19.29 9.78
N LEU A 48 3.77 18.84 9.63
CA LEU A 48 4.44 18.05 10.65
C LEU A 48 4.82 18.84 11.92
N LYS A 49 4.74 20.19 11.85
CA LYS A 49 4.93 21.10 12.99
C LYS A 49 3.61 21.68 13.50
N TRP A 50 2.52 21.42 12.80
CA TRP A 50 1.19 21.91 13.16
C TRP A 50 0.56 21.01 14.24
N ASP A 51 -0.28 21.58 15.12
CA ASP A 51 -0.97 20.79 16.13
C ASP A 51 -2.17 20.04 15.53
N SER A 52 -1.89 18.86 15.02
CA SER A 52 -2.90 17.99 14.41
C SER A 52 -3.85 17.34 15.43
N SER A 53 -3.55 17.38 16.72
CA SER A 53 -4.39 16.74 17.75
C SER A 53 -5.76 17.40 17.93
N GLN A 54 -5.92 18.62 17.49
CA GLN A 54 -7.18 19.39 17.58
C GLN A 54 -8.20 19.03 16.50
N TYR A 55 -7.80 18.32 15.45
CA TYR A 55 -8.64 18.01 14.29
C TYR A 55 -8.81 16.51 14.12
N LYS A 56 -10.03 16.08 13.77
CA LYS A 56 -10.36 14.65 13.66
C LYS A 56 -10.40 14.13 12.23
N PHE A 57 -10.56 15.04 11.24
CA PHE A 57 -10.86 14.65 9.87
C PHE A 57 -9.81 15.17 8.90
N TYR A 58 -9.20 14.27 8.16
CA TYR A 58 -8.14 14.56 7.21
C TYR A 58 -8.46 13.99 5.84
N LEU A 59 -8.31 14.79 4.80
CA LEU A 59 -8.44 14.37 3.41
C LEU A 59 -7.30 14.97 2.60
N GLY A 60 -6.65 14.20 1.73
CA GLY A 60 -5.61 14.79 0.88
C GLY A 60 -4.69 13.76 0.20
N ASN A 61 -3.68 14.31 -0.47
CA ASN A 61 -2.63 13.57 -1.15
C ASN A 61 -1.26 13.97 -0.56
N PRO A 62 -0.83 13.39 0.56
CA PRO A 62 0.42 13.77 1.21
C PRO A 62 1.63 13.44 0.33
N PRO A 63 2.75 14.17 0.47
CA PRO A 63 3.98 13.85 -0.24
C PRO A 63 4.49 12.46 0.16
N PHE A 64 4.88 11.63 -0.82
CA PHE A 64 5.22 10.23 -0.55
C PHE A 64 6.61 10.05 0.07
N GLY A 65 7.61 10.79 -0.44
CA GLY A 65 9.01 10.65 -0.05
C GLY A 65 9.62 9.29 -0.47
N ARG A 66 10.92 9.14 -0.22
CA ARG A 66 11.62 7.89 -0.51
C ARG A 66 11.04 6.74 0.32
N ASN A 67 10.70 5.62 -0.33
CA ASN A 67 10.12 4.44 0.31
C ASN A 67 8.87 4.77 1.17
N SER A 68 8.05 5.70 0.70
CA SER A 68 6.83 6.15 1.39
C SER A 68 7.07 6.73 2.80
N SER A 69 8.30 7.15 3.09
CA SER A 69 8.69 7.61 4.44
C SER A 69 7.93 8.86 4.87
N LEU A 70 7.70 9.79 3.94
CA LEU A 70 7.01 11.04 4.26
C LEU A 70 5.51 10.81 4.39
N ALA A 71 4.90 10.04 3.50
CA ALA A 71 3.48 9.67 3.62
C ALA A 71 3.17 8.97 4.96
N LYS A 72 4.06 8.10 5.45
CA LYS A 72 3.94 7.50 6.79
C LYS A 72 3.99 8.54 7.92
N LYS A 73 4.89 9.53 7.81
CA LYS A 73 4.97 10.61 8.81
C LYS A 73 3.70 11.45 8.81
N PHE A 74 3.18 11.81 7.63
CA PHE A 74 1.92 12.55 7.50
C PHE A 74 0.76 11.77 8.10
N PHE A 75 0.65 10.47 7.77
CA PHE A 75 -0.39 9.61 8.34
C PHE A 75 -0.34 9.58 9.87
N ASN A 76 0.82 9.24 10.44
CA ASN A 76 0.98 9.13 11.90
C ASN A 76 0.87 10.49 12.60
N HIS A 77 1.12 11.60 11.90
CA HIS A 77 0.88 12.92 12.44
C HIS A 77 -0.61 13.26 12.46
N ALA A 78 -1.35 13.00 11.37
CA ALA A 78 -2.80 13.13 11.31
C ALA A 78 -3.50 12.22 12.35
N ALA A 79 -2.95 11.04 12.60
CA ALA A 79 -3.49 10.07 13.56
C ALA A 79 -3.60 10.59 15.00
N LYS A 80 -2.84 11.63 15.38
CA LYS A 80 -2.98 12.31 16.69
C LYS A 80 -4.37 12.89 16.93
N GLY A 81 -5.10 13.22 15.85
CA GLY A 81 -6.47 13.74 15.90
C GLY A 81 -7.52 12.70 16.27
N LYS A 82 -7.20 11.39 16.24
CA LYS A 82 -8.09 10.29 16.66
C LYS A 82 -9.46 10.31 15.95
N GLY A 83 -9.47 10.38 14.63
CA GLY A 83 -10.71 10.43 13.84
C GLY A 83 -10.61 9.64 12.53
N ILE A 84 -10.92 10.29 11.40
CA ILE A 84 -10.93 9.68 10.07
C ILE A 84 -9.80 10.28 9.21
N ILE A 85 -9.04 9.42 8.55
CA ILE A 85 -7.99 9.81 7.61
C ILE A 85 -8.33 9.22 6.23
N GLY A 86 -8.57 10.06 5.24
CA GLY A 86 -8.76 9.69 3.84
C GLY A 86 -7.59 10.20 3.00
N PHE A 87 -6.62 9.35 2.70
CA PHE A 87 -5.44 9.76 1.96
C PHE A 87 -5.24 8.99 0.66
N ILE A 88 -4.74 9.70 -0.36
CA ILE A 88 -4.11 9.07 -1.52
C ILE A 88 -2.69 8.68 -1.11
N LEU A 89 -2.38 7.40 -1.21
CA LEU A 89 -1.15 6.82 -0.70
C LEU A 89 -0.49 5.92 -1.77
N PRO A 90 0.83 5.76 -1.76
CA PRO A 90 1.47 4.77 -2.63
C PRO A 90 0.94 3.36 -2.38
N ARG A 91 0.86 2.52 -3.40
CA ARG A 91 0.42 1.12 -3.26
C ARG A 91 1.21 0.30 -2.24
N THR A 92 2.41 0.75 -1.86
CA THR A 92 3.19 0.16 -0.75
C THR A 92 2.42 0.15 0.58
N PHE A 93 1.41 1.02 0.78
CA PHE A 93 0.57 1.00 1.98
C PHE A 93 -0.28 -0.27 2.10
N ARG A 94 -0.38 -1.07 1.05
CA ARG A 94 -0.98 -2.41 1.07
C ARG A 94 -0.04 -3.49 1.61
N LYS A 95 1.27 -3.19 1.76
CA LYS A 95 2.24 -4.13 2.34
C LYS A 95 2.22 -4.10 3.87
N SER A 96 2.27 -5.27 4.48
CA SER A 96 2.26 -5.43 5.94
C SER A 96 3.36 -4.63 6.64
N SER A 97 4.54 -4.51 6.02
CA SER A 97 5.66 -3.74 6.58
C SER A 97 5.34 -2.24 6.73
N ILE A 98 4.60 -1.66 5.79
CA ILE A 98 4.13 -0.27 5.87
C ILE A 98 2.94 -0.17 6.82
N THR A 99 1.90 -0.99 6.60
CA THR A 99 0.70 -1.01 7.44
C THR A 99 1.03 -1.18 8.92
N ASN A 100 1.98 -2.05 9.25
CA ASN A 100 2.43 -2.27 10.63
C ASN A 100 3.22 -1.09 11.23
N SER A 101 3.67 -0.14 10.42
CA SER A 101 4.36 1.08 10.87
C SER A 101 3.42 2.28 11.08
N LEU A 102 2.16 2.14 10.72
CA LEU A 102 1.11 3.12 11.00
C LEU A 102 0.60 2.94 12.42
N ASP A 103 0.01 3.99 12.98
CA ASP A 103 -0.64 3.92 14.30
C ASP A 103 -1.63 2.74 14.36
N LEU A 104 -1.43 1.87 15.34
CA LEU A 104 -2.20 0.63 15.46
C LEU A 104 -3.66 0.85 15.87
N ASN A 105 -4.00 2.03 16.39
CA ASN A 105 -5.39 2.39 16.67
C ASN A 105 -6.19 2.72 15.40
N PHE A 106 -5.52 2.83 14.23
CA PHE A 106 -6.21 3.09 12.97
C PHE A 106 -6.50 1.81 12.21
N TRP A 107 -7.77 1.64 11.83
CA TRP A 107 -8.30 0.50 11.11
C TRP A 107 -8.69 0.93 9.70
N LEU A 108 -8.27 0.17 8.68
CA LEU A 108 -8.66 0.42 7.30
C LEU A 108 -10.14 0.09 7.11
N LEU A 109 -10.93 1.07 6.68
CA LEU A 109 -12.37 0.93 6.39
C LEU A 109 -12.63 0.60 4.92
N GLU A 110 -12.05 1.41 4.04
CA GLU A 110 -12.23 1.26 2.58
C GLU A 110 -10.91 1.52 1.85
N GLU A 111 -10.77 0.86 0.71
CA GLU A 111 -9.65 1.06 -0.21
C GLU A 111 -10.13 1.06 -1.66
N CYS A 112 -9.53 1.92 -2.48
CA CYS A 112 -9.73 1.95 -3.92
C CYS A 112 -8.38 2.12 -4.63
N ILE A 113 -8.08 1.23 -5.59
CA ILE A 113 -6.91 1.37 -6.45
C ILE A 113 -7.19 2.48 -7.47
N LEU A 114 -6.31 3.47 -7.53
CA LEU A 114 -6.46 4.58 -8.46
C LEU A 114 -5.93 4.21 -9.86
N ASN A 115 -6.59 4.75 -10.88
CA ASN A 115 -6.17 4.58 -12.26
C ASN A 115 -4.80 5.25 -12.50
N LYS A 116 -4.02 4.70 -13.43
CA LYS A 116 -2.67 5.20 -13.75
C LYS A 116 -2.64 6.68 -14.17
N ASN A 117 -3.73 7.18 -14.75
CA ASN A 117 -3.85 8.55 -15.26
C ASN A 117 -4.53 9.52 -14.28
N SER A 118 -4.59 9.17 -12.98
CA SER A 118 -5.24 10.01 -11.96
C SER A 118 -4.39 11.21 -11.53
N PHE A 119 -3.15 11.29 -11.98
CA PHE A 119 -2.22 12.36 -11.60
C PHE A 119 -1.70 13.11 -12.81
N THR A 120 -1.47 14.41 -12.61
CA THR A 120 -0.73 15.25 -13.56
C THR A 120 0.49 15.85 -12.86
N LEU A 121 1.60 15.94 -13.56
CA LEU A 121 2.79 16.66 -13.14
C LEU A 121 3.14 17.65 -14.27
N GLU A 122 3.20 18.95 -13.94
CA GLU A 122 3.42 20.02 -14.93
C GLU A 122 2.46 19.92 -16.14
N GLY A 123 1.18 19.62 -15.87
CA GLY A 123 0.14 19.47 -16.91
C GLY A 123 0.20 18.18 -17.74
N LYS A 124 1.15 17.29 -17.51
CA LYS A 124 1.28 16.00 -18.21
C LYS A 124 0.80 14.84 -17.33
N PRO A 125 0.15 13.81 -17.92
CA PRO A 125 -0.21 12.60 -17.17
C PRO A 125 1.02 11.98 -16.50
N TYR A 126 0.94 11.74 -15.21
CA TYR A 126 2.00 11.13 -14.41
C TYR A 126 1.50 9.85 -13.73
N ALA A 127 2.06 8.72 -14.13
CA ALA A 127 1.60 7.42 -13.68
C ALA A 127 2.31 7.03 -12.37
N VAL A 128 1.61 7.18 -11.26
CA VAL A 128 2.07 6.68 -9.95
C VAL A 128 1.10 5.62 -9.44
N PRO A 129 1.57 4.41 -9.09
CA PRO A 129 0.72 3.39 -8.51
C PRO A 129 0.25 3.81 -7.12
N CYS A 130 -1.02 4.21 -7.00
CA CYS A 130 -1.60 4.71 -5.77
C CYS A 130 -2.90 4.00 -5.41
N VAL A 131 -3.25 4.12 -4.15
CA VAL A 131 -4.54 3.75 -3.57
C VAL A 131 -5.11 4.94 -2.82
N PHE A 132 -6.43 5.06 -2.82
CA PHE A 132 -7.12 5.91 -1.86
C PHE A 132 -7.59 5.02 -0.70
N GLN A 133 -7.17 5.33 0.50
CA GLN A 133 -7.50 4.56 1.70
C GLN A 133 -8.20 5.45 2.71
N ILE A 134 -9.24 4.91 3.35
CA ILE A 134 -9.94 5.53 4.47
C ILE A 134 -9.69 4.72 5.73
N TRP A 135 -9.17 5.40 6.74
CA TRP A 135 -8.82 4.80 8.03
C TRP A 135 -9.58 5.48 9.15
N GLU A 136 -10.01 4.70 10.14
CA GLU A 136 -10.74 5.15 11.32
C GLU A 136 -9.97 4.85 12.59
N TYR A 137 -9.95 5.80 13.49
CA TYR A 137 -9.46 5.58 14.85
C TYR A 137 -10.41 4.70 15.65
N ARG A 138 -9.86 3.70 16.32
CA ARG A 138 -10.54 2.88 17.33
C ARG A 138 -9.72 2.81 18.60
N VAL A 139 -10.36 2.74 19.75
CA VAL A 139 -9.68 2.60 21.04
C VAL A 139 -8.88 1.29 21.06
N GLU A 140 -9.45 0.24 20.48
CA GLU A 140 -8.78 -1.05 20.33
C GLU A 140 -7.69 -0.98 19.25
N LYS A 141 -6.50 -1.48 19.59
CA LYS A 141 -5.39 -1.59 18.65
C LYS A 141 -5.56 -2.81 17.76
N ARG A 142 -5.38 -2.64 16.46
CA ARG A 142 -5.26 -3.78 15.56
C ARG A 142 -3.97 -4.55 15.83
N THR A 143 -4.04 -5.85 15.62
CA THR A 143 -2.86 -6.71 15.66
C THR A 143 -1.97 -6.44 14.44
N LYS A 144 -0.65 -6.46 14.64
CA LYS A 144 0.29 -6.40 13.51
C LYS A 144 0.13 -7.62 12.61
N ILE A 145 0.08 -7.38 11.31
CA ILE A 145 0.01 -8.43 10.30
C ILE A 145 1.33 -9.21 10.32
N GLN A 146 1.25 -10.49 10.63
CA GLN A 146 2.38 -11.40 10.54
C GLN A 146 2.23 -12.28 9.30
N LEU A 147 3.20 -12.22 8.40
CA LEU A 147 3.22 -13.07 7.24
C LEU A 147 3.80 -14.44 7.60
N PRO A 148 3.29 -15.52 7.00
CA PRO A 148 3.86 -16.84 7.19
C PRO A 148 5.30 -16.93 6.67
N THR A 149 6.13 -17.74 7.30
CA THR A 149 7.55 -17.92 6.93
C THR A 149 7.83 -19.26 6.28
N THR A 150 6.96 -20.25 6.47
CA THR A 150 7.07 -21.62 5.97
C THR A 150 5.73 -22.14 5.47
N HIS A 151 5.75 -23.16 4.62
CA HIS A 151 4.56 -23.92 4.19
C HIS A 151 4.89 -25.43 4.18
N SER A 152 3.88 -26.28 4.37
CA SER A 152 4.07 -27.75 4.36
C SER A 152 4.35 -28.32 2.98
N ASP A 153 3.81 -27.72 1.92
CA ASP A 153 3.84 -28.26 0.57
C ASP A 153 5.11 -27.91 -0.20
N PHE A 154 5.84 -26.86 0.24
CA PHE A 154 7.06 -26.42 -0.43
C PHE A 154 8.01 -25.68 0.50
N SER A 155 9.29 -25.65 0.12
CA SER A 155 10.35 -24.90 0.78
C SER A 155 11.11 -23.99 -0.20
N PHE A 156 11.79 -22.98 0.36
CA PHE A 156 12.73 -22.12 -0.39
C PHE A 156 14.14 -22.67 -0.23
N VAL A 157 14.72 -23.10 -1.33
CA VAL A 157 15.99 -23.82 -1.35
C VAL A 157 17.05 -23.11 -2.20
N SER A 158 18.23 -23.73 -2.33
CA SER A 158 19.23 -23.31 -3.30
C SER A 158 18.77 -23.58 -4.74
N LYS A 159 19.45 -22.97 -5.70
CA LYS A 159 19.11 -23.11 -7.12
C LYS A 159 19.23 -24.58 -7.58
N GLU A 160 20.21 -25.28 -7.05
CA GLU A 160 20.58 -26.66 -7.41
C GLU A 160 19.55 -27.69 -6.92
N GLU A 161 18.86 -27.38 -5.82
CA GLU A 161 17.87 -28.25 -5.18
C GLU A 161 16.44 -28.00 -5.63
N ALA A 162 16.22 -26.94 -6.43
CA ALA A 162 14.88 -26.45 -6.76
C ALA A 162 14.25 -27.23 -7.92
N ASP A 163 12.95 -27.44 -7.81
CA ASP A 163 12.12 -27.99 -8.88
C ASP A 163 11.75 -26.92 -9.92
N PHE A 164 11.52 -25.68 -9.46
CA PHE A 164 11.22 -24.54 -10.31
C PHE A 164 11.55 -23.23 -9.60
N SER A 165 11.36 -22.09 -10.30
CA SER A 165 11.62 -20.77 -9.70
C SER A 165 10.48 -19.80 -9.92
N ILE A 166 10.41 -18.77 -9.04
CA ILE A 166 9.43 -17.68 -9.11
C ILE A 166 10.17 -16.35 -9.16
N ARG A 167 9.86 -15.52 -10.13
CA ARG A 167 10.44 -14.18 -10.25
C ARG A 167 10.00 -13.32 -9.06
N ARG A 168 10.96 -12.80 -8.28
CA ARG A 168 10.67 -12.01 -7.07
C ARG A 168 10.66 -10.50 -7.30
N VAL A 169 11.32 -10.00 -8.35
CA VAL A 169 11.49 -8.56 -8.60
C VAL A 169 11.50 -8.25 -10.09
N GLY A 170 11.05 -7.02 -10.44
CA GLY A 170 10.97 -6.52 -11.82
C GLY A 170 9.60 -6.70 -12.44
N GLY A 171 9.42 -6.27 -13.71
CA GLY A 171 8.13 -6.28 -14.40
C GLY A 171 7.39 -7.62 -14.43
N ASN A 172 8.13 -8.72 -14.32
CA ASN A 172 7.60 -10.08 -14.27
C ASN A 172 7.57 -10.68 -12.86
N ALA A 173 7.65 -9.85 -11.81
CA ALA A 173 7.56 -10.35 -10.43
C ALA A 173 6.25 -11.13 -10.21
N GLY A 174 6.32 -12.30 -9.58
CA GLY A 174 5.21 -13.25 -9.44
C GLY A 174 5.10 -14.28 -10.58
N LYS A 175 5.88 -14.15 -11.66
CA LYS A 175 5.89 -15.13 -12.75
C LYS A 175 6.59 -16.42 -12.31
N ILE A 176 5.95 -17.54 -12.57
CA ILE A 176 6.51 -18.87 -12.36
C ILE A 176 7.34 -19.27 -13.59
N ASN A 177 8.52 -19.79 -13.36
CA ASN A 177 9.43 -20.29 -14.39
C ASN A 177 9.63 -21.79 -14.17
N PRO A 178 9.35 -22.64 -15.15
CA PRO A 178 9.43 -24.10 -15.01
C PRO A 178 10.87 -24.60 -14.82
N HIS A 179 11.85 -23.74 -15.03
CA HIS A 179 13.28 -24.05 -14.89
C HIS A 179 13.93 -23.18 -13.83
N ASN A 180 15.08 -23.62 -13.33
CA ASN A 180 15.87 -22.93 -12.32
C ASN A 180 17.07 -22.13 -12.89
N ASN A 181 17.17 -21.93 -14.22
CA ASN A 181 18.31 -21.29 -14.91
C ASN A 181 18.46 -19.78 -14.68
N TYR A 182 17.73 -19.21 -13.72
CA TYR A 182 17.66 -17.78 -13.48
C TYR A 182 18.61 -17.32 -12.36
N ALA A 183 18.89 -16.01 -12.33
CA ALA A 183 19.77 -15.42 -11.33
C ALA A 183 19.11 -15.45 -9.94
N ALA A 184 19.85 -15.90 -8.93
CA ALA A 184 19.38 -16.01 -7.54
C ALA A 184 18.94 -14.67 -6.95
N ALA A 185 19.60 -13.57 -7.32
CA ALA A 185 19.25 -12.23 -6.84
C ALA A 185 17.82 -11.80 -7.22
N SER A 186 17.22 -12.38 -8.25
CA SER A 186 15.93 -11.97 -8.79
C SER A 186 14.85 -13.04 -8.79
N ASN A 187 15.14 -14.24 -8.24
CA ASN A 187 14.19 -15.35 -8.18
C ASN A 187 14.20 -16.01 -6.80
N TYR A 188 13.07 -16.60 -6.44
CA TYR A 188 12.95 -17.60 -5.40
C TYR A 188 12.99 -18.97 -6.05
N PHE A 189 13.69 -19.89 -5.44
CA PHE A 189 13.82 -21.28 -5.85
C PHE A 189 12.97 -22.14 -4.94
N ILE A 190 12.09 -22.92 -5.52
CA ILE A 190 11.06 -23.68 -4.82
C ILE A 190 11.34 -25.16 -4.97
N LYS A 191 11.34 -25.88 -3.86
CA LYS A 191 11.30 -27.33 -3.78
C LYS A 191 9.94 -27.76 -3.25
N VAL A 192 9.28 -28.65 -3.93
CA VAL A 192 8.01 -29.24 -3.50
C VAL A 192 8.29 -30.40 -2.55
N GLU A 193 7.61 -30.41 -1.41
CA GLU A 193 7.84 -31.39 -0.35
C GLU A 193 6.91 -32.62 -0.46
N ASN A 194 5.71 -32.45 -1.05
CA ASN A 194 4.69 -33.49 -1.08
C ASN A 194 4.29 -33.84 -2.51
N ASP A 195 3.18 -33.29 -3.01
CA ASP A 195 2.64 -33.58 -4.35
C ASP A 195 3.04 -32.50 -5.36
N MET A 196 3.97 -32.85 -6.25
CA MET A 196 4.48 -31.97 -7.30
C MET A 196 3.38 -31.49 -8.24
N LYS A 197 2.47 -32.37 -8.66
CA LYS A 197 1.39 -32.00 -9.59
C LYS A 197 0.41 -31.05 -8.95
N HIS A 198 0.04 -31.32 -7.70
CA HIS A 198 -0.83 -30.46 -6.92
C HIS A 198 -0.21 -29.07 -6.71
N ALA A 199 1.03 -29.02 -6.22
CA ALA A 199 1.71 -27.75 -5.97
C ALA A 199 1.87 -26.91 -7.26
N GLN A 200 2.25 -27.53 -8.38
CA GLN A 200 2.36 -26.84 -9.67
C GLN A 200 1.01 -26.32 -10.16
N ALA A 201 -0.08 -27.06 -9.99
CA ALA A 201 -1.43 -26.62 -10.32
C ALA A 201 -1.81 -25.37 -9.50
N VAL A 202 -1.63 -25.42 -8.17
CA VAL A 202 -1.90 -24.27 -7.28
C VAL A 202 -1.07 -23.05 -7.68
N PHE A 203 0.22 -23.22 -7.88
CA PHE A 203 1.08 -22.10 -8.29
C PHE A 203 0.66 -21.51 -9.65
N SER A 204 0.23 -22.33 -10.60
CA SER A 204 -0.28 -21.88 -11.89
C SER A 204 -1.53 -21.00 -11.72
N GLU A 205 -2.49 -21.45 -10.90
CA GLU A 205 -3.73 -20.71 -10.63
C GLU A 205 -3.50 -19.38 -9.92
N ILE A 206 -2.57 -19.34 -8.96
CA ILE A 206 -2.30 -18.11 -8.20
C ILE A 206 -1.34 -17.14 -8.90
N GLN A 207 -0.75 -17.51 -10.06
CA GLN A 207 0.26 -16.67 -10.70
C GLN A 207 -0.21 -15.24 -10.94
N SER A 208 -1.45 -15.05 -11.39
CA SER A 208 -2.03 -13.72 -11.61
C SER A 208 -2.15 -12.93 -10.30
N ARG A 209 -2.52 -13.59 -9.19
CA ARG A 209 -2.59 -12.97 -7.85
C ARG A 209 -1.19 -12.54 -7.39
N LEU A 210 -0.18 -13.39 -7.56
CA LEU A 210 1.21 -13.07 -7.24
C LEU A 210 1.73 -11.86 -8.02
N GLN A 211 1.42 -11.80 -9.32
CA GLN A 211 1.80 -10.68 -10.18
C GLN A 211 1.08 -9.38 -9.80
N GLU A 212 -0.19 -9.44 -9.44
CA GLU A 212 -0.93 -8.26 -8.98
C GLU A 212 -0.40 -7.77 -7.63
N ARG A 213 -0.16 -8.67 -6.67
CA ARG A 213 0.43 -8.34 -5.38
C ARG A 213 1.84 -7.76 -5.49
N ALA A 214 2.62 -8.25 -6.45
CA ALA A 214 3.95 -7.71 -6.71
C ALA A 214 3.95 -6.23 -7.13
N LYS A 215 2.82 -5.71 -7.64
CA LYS A 215 2.66 -4.29 -7.99
C LYS A 215 2.44 -3.38 -6.78
N ASP A 216 2.25 -3.93 -5.58
CA ASP A 216 2.08 -3.14 -4.34
C ASP A 216 3.42 -2.55 -3.88
N THR A 217 4.04 -1.77 -4.74
CA THR A 217 5.33 -1.11 -4.54
C THR A 217 5.29 0.32 -5.07
N ALA A 218 6.21 1.14 -4.58
CA ALA A 218 6.40 2.50 -5.11
C ALA A 218 7.34 2.57 -6.33
N GLY A 219 7.95 1.44 -6.69
CA GLY A 219 8.93 1.34 -7.77
C GLY A 219 8.80 0.01 -8.52
N ASN A 220 9.91 -0.68 -8.72
CA ASN A 220 9.88 -1.97 -9.40
C ASN A 220 9.00 -2.98 -8.65
N PRO A 221 8.08 -3.66 -9.34
CA PRO A 221 7.27 -4.71 -8.75
C PRO A 221 8.12 -5.73 -7.99
N SER A 222 7.65 -6.14 -6.83
CA SER A 222 8.36 -7.16 -6.04
C SER A 222 7.41 -7.89 -5.09
N ILE A 223 7.67 -9.19 -4.88
CA ILE A 223 6.93 -10.03 -3.95
C ILE A 223 7.86 -10.61 -2.90
N GLY A 224 7.43 -10.60 -1.64
CA GLY A 224 8.14 -11.20 -0.52
C GLY A 224 7.81 -12.69 -0.36
N LYS A 225 8.71 -13.48 0.27
CA LYS A 225 8.46 -14.90 0.57
C LYS A 225 7.15 -15.10 1.33
N GLY A 226 6.94 -14.32 2.40
CA GLY A 226 5.71 -14.43 3.20
C GLY A 226 4.45 -14.02 2.45
N GLU A 227 4.53 -13.07 1.50
CA GLU A 227 3.39 -12.71 0.63
C GLU A 227 3.05 -13.87 -0.32
N LEU A 228 4.06 -14.53 -0.87
CA LEU A 228 3.90 -15.69 -1.73
C LEU A 228 3.24 -16.85 -0.97
N ILE A 229 3.73 -17.17 0.23
CA ILE A 229 3.15 -18.20 1.08
C ILE A 229 1.70 -17.87 1.45
N LEU A 230 1.42 -16.60 1.75
CA LEU A 230 0.07 -16.15 2.10
C LEU A 230 -0.91 -16.38 0.95
N GLU A 231 -0.56 -15.99 -0.28
CA GLU A 231 -1.41 -16.19 -1.47
C GLU A 231 -1.67 -17.69 -1.73
N TYR A 232 -0.64 -18.52 -1.60
CA TYR A 232 -0.78 -19.96 -1.74
C TYR A 232 -1.74 -20.53 -0.67
N THR A 233 -1.51 -20.19 0.59
CA THR A 233 -2.34 -20.66 1.70
C THR A 233 -3.80 -20.19 1.57
N GLN A 234 -4.03 -18.94 1.14
CA GLN A 234 -5.38 -18.41 0.93
C GLN A 234 -6.11 -19.15 -0.18
N PHE A 235 -5.45 -19.38 -1.31
CA PHE A 235 -6.04 -20.15 -2.42
C PHE A 235 -6.44 -21.57 -1.96
N MET A 236 -5.58 -22.25 -1.20
CA MET A 236 -5.90 -23.56 -0.66
C MET A 236 -7.16 -23.55 0.20
N ARG A 237 -7.31 -22.55 1.09
CA ARG A 237 -8.49 -22.40 1.96
C ARG A 237 -9.78 -22.07 1.20
N GLU A 238 -9.67 -21.36 0.08
CA GLU A 238 -10.83 -21.00 -0.77
C GLU A 238 -11.34 -22.18 -1.60
N ASN A 239 -10.53 -23.23 -1.79
CA ASN A 239 -10.81 -24.37 -2.68
C ASN A 239 -10.84 -25.72 -1.93
N THR A 240 -10.82 -25.71 -0.60
CA THR A 240 -11.06 -26.85 0.29
C THR A 240 -12.45 -26.71 0.92
#